data_6638dc9d193c318f6fdd420ae2b077db
#
_entry.id   6638dc9d193c318f6fdd420ae2b077db
#
_cell.length_a   1.000
_cell.length_b   1.000
_cell.length_c   1.000
_cell.angle_alpha   90.00
_cell.angle_beta   90.00
_cell.angle_gamma   90.00
#
_symmetry.space_group_name_H-M   'P 1'
#
loop_
_entity.id
_entity.type
_entity.pdbx_description
1 polymer ?
#
loop_
_entity_poly.entity_id
_entity_poly.type
_entity_poly.pdbx_seq_one_letter_code
_entity_poly.pdbx_strand_id
1 'polypeptide(L)'
;MEAQGQHPLDTNTLPLLASRAPDEKLERAIGPFALGANAVNLAVGAGIFALPAAVAALLGPAAVVAYLLCGLVITCVLLCCAELGSRTARSGGVMAFIEDAFGPLAGFLAWALYAIGCSALGDAAVAHVLMDAVAAAVPQLREGAPRIAAFAVLFGTLAAVNVRGVRHGTSLSVAATIAKLAPLLLLIVVGVPAIRWSELHWTMWPEYGALGQASLLVFFIFMSPEGALTASGEVRDPVRTIPRAMLGTAATLVTLYVALQIVSQGVLGQELARQGNTPLASVANHLLGSTGGELLLACTAIAVFGSIAADMVNTPRAFFALASEGLLPGRLAAVHARFHTPHVAIVAYSVLVFAFTISGAFRPLAVLATISQLLVYFVLCVAVLRMRRAGVRRPGAFKTPGGPAVPVVGAAAILWLLSHSTVAEVMGVTALLASSTAYYAVRSRSRR
;
A
#
# COMPACT_ATOMS: atom_id res chain seq x y z
N MET A 1 2.55 57.85 15.28
CA MET A 1 3.95 57.37 15.31
C MET A 1 3.99 56.18 16.22
N GLU A 2 3.81 55.00 15.67
CA GLU A 2 4.04 53.73 16.39
C GLU A 2 4.60 52.75 15.36
N ALA A 3 5.85 52.39 15.59
CA ALA A 3 6.59 51.48 14.77
C ALA A 3 6.20 50.05 15.10
N GLN A 4 5.54 49.34 14.17
CA GLN A 4 5.33 47.91 14.29
C GLN A 4 6.66 47.17 14.05
N GLY A 5 7.13 46.54 15.13
CA GLY A 5 8.29 45.65 15.09
C GLY A 5 8.00 44.42 14.23
N GLN A 6 8.58 44.38 13.04
CA GLN A 6 8.74 43.15 12.27
C GLN A 6 9.87 42.34 12.90
N HIS A 7 9.58 41.27 13.59
CA HIS A 7 10.55 40.21 13.90
C HIS A 7 11.04 39.59 12.57
N PRO A 8 12.31 39.59 12.28
CA PRO A 8 12.84 38.87 11.15
C PRO A 8 12.71 37.37 11.41
N LEU A 9 11.87 36.71 10.62
CA LEU A 9 11.82 35.25 10.53
C LEU A 9 13.19 34.80 10.05
N ASP A 10 13.80 33.93 10.82
CA ASP A 10 15.07 33.28 10.57
C ASP A 10 14.95 32.46 9.26
N THR A 11 15.40 33.06 8.14
CA THR A 11 15.25 32.53 6.76
C THR A 11 16.17 31.33 6.49
N ASN A 12 16.95 30.87 7.47
CA ASN A 12 17.94 29.80 7.30
C ASN A 12 17.41 28.39 7.58
N THR A 13 16.16 28.20 7.99
CA THR A 13 15.61 26.86 8.35
C THR A 13 14.61 26.28 7.36
N LEU A 14 14.21 26.98 6.29
CA LEU A 14 13.26 26.46 5.29
C LEU A 14 13.64 26.84 3.83
N PRO A 15 14.80 26.45 3.32
CA PRO A 15 15.17 26.79 1.93
C PRO A 15 14.46 25.95 0.86
N LEU A 16 13.65 24.95 1.20
CA LEU A 16 13.12 23.97 0.25
C LEU A 16 11.71 24.23 -0.28
N LEU A 17 10.93 25.09 0.37
CA LEU A 17 9.57 25.41 -0.09
C LEU A 17 9.51 26.42 -1.27
N ALA A 18 10.63 27.10 -1.54
CA ALA A 18 10.68 28.20 -2.53
C ALA A 18 11.24 27.82 -3.90
N SER A 19 11.80 26.63 -4.12
CA SER A 19 12.64 26.38 -5.31
C SER A 19 12.06 25.47 -6.39
N ARG A 20 10.87 24.89 -6.20
CA ARG A 20 10.21 24.13 -7.29
C ARG A 20 8.86 24.76 -7.60
N ALA A 21 8.74 25.28 -8.84
CA ALA A 21 7.49 25.86 -9.35
C ALA A 21 6.31 24.89 -9.15
N PRO A 22 5.13 25.40 -8.78
CA PRO A 22 3.91 24.58 -8.76
C PRO A 22 3.69 23.93 -10.13
N ASP A 23 3.02 22.76 -10.16
CA ASP A 23 2.60 22.08 -11.40
C ASP A 23 1.54 22.93 -12.17
N GLU A 24 1.86 24.18 -12.47
CA GLU A 24 0.97 25.17 -13.10
C GLU A 24 0.52 24.77 -14.52
N LYS A 25 1.21 23.76 -15.11
CA LYS A 25 0.93 23.27 -16.46
C LYS A 25 0.00 22.06 -16.49
N LEU A 26 -0.35 21.47 -15.33
CA LEU A 26 -1.22 20.30 -15.29
C LEU A 26 -2.70 20.70 -15.30
N GLU A 27 -3.49 20.02 -16.13
CA GLU A 27 -4.94 20.21 -16.15
C GLU A 27 -5.57 19.61 -14.89
N ARG A 28 -6.28 20.42 -14.10
CA ARG A 28 -6.96 19.99 -12.87
C ARG A 28 -8.34 19.42 -13.17
N ALA A 29 -8.39 18.15 -13.54
CA ALA A 29 -9.60 17.44 -13.95
C ALA A 29 -10.14 16.45 -12.89
N ILE A 30 -9.30 15.95 -11.97
CA ILE A 30 -9.65 14.85 -11.05
C ILE A 30 -10.60 15.33 -9.96
N GLY A 31 -11.80 14.77 -9.91
CA GLY A 31 -12.81 15.00 -8.87
C GLY A 31 -12.72 14.00 -7.69
N PRO A 32 -13.53 14.21 -6.62
CA PRO A 32 -13.43 13.40 -5.40
C PRO A 32 -13.77 11.91 -5.63
N PHE A 33 -14.73 11.61 -6.49
CA PHE A 33 -15.09 10.21 -6.79
C PHE A 33 -13.96 9.51 -7.56
N ALA A 34 -13.40 10.14 -8.58
CA ALA A 34 -12.31 9.55 -9.37
C ALA A 34 -11.05 9.32 -8.52
N LEU A 35 -10.69 10.29 -7.66
CA LEU A 35 -9.57 10.17 -6.74
C LEU A 35 -9.80 9.05 -5.72
N GLY A 36 -11.00 8.98 -5.11
CA GLY A 36 -11.37 7.95 -4.14
C GLY A 36 -11.43 6.56 -4.77
N ALA A 37 -12.00 6.43 -5.96
CA ALA A 37 -12.03 5.16 -6.70
C ALA A 37 -10.62 4.66 -7.04
N ASN A 38 -9.72 5.56 -7.44
CA ASN A 38 -8.32 5.22 -7.66
C ASN A 38 -7.63 4.77 -6.36
N ALA A 39 -7.88 5.46 -5.25
CA ALA A 39 -7.33 5.08 -3.94
C ALA A 39 -7.84 3.70 -3.47
N VAL A 40 -9.13 3.41 -3.63
CA VAL A 40 -9.70 2.08 -3.35
C VAL A 40 -9.08 1.03 -4.27
N ASN A 41 -8.93 1.30 -5.56
CA ASN A 41 -8.32 0.36 -6.51
C ASN A 41 -6.86 0.03 -6.17
N LEU A 42 -6.10 1.02 -5.69
CA LEU A 42 -4.71 0.81 -5.24
C LEU A 42 -4.64 -0.06 -3.97
N ALA A 43 -5.57 0.17 -3.01
CA ALA A 43 -5.60 -0.57 -1.75
C ALA A 43 -6.18 -1.98 -1.90
N VAL A 44 -7.22 -2.17 -2.72
CA VAL A 44 -7.81 -3.51 -2.94
C VAL A 44 -6.87 -4.33 -3.83
N GLY A 45 -5.90 -4.93 -3.17
CA GLY A 45 -4.90 -5.82 -3.77
C GLY A 45 -5.22 -7.30 -3.53
N ALA A 46 -4.20 -8.12 -3.75
CA ALA A 46 -4.28 -9.57 -3.61
C ALA A 46 -4.45 -10.07 -2.17
N GLY A 47 -4.00 -9.31 -1.19
CA GLY A 47 -3.98 -9.74 0.21
C GLY A 47 -5.35 -10.11 0.76
N ILE A 48 -6.42 -9.42 0.33
CA ILE A 48 -7.77 -9.71 0.82
C ILE A 48 -8.25 -11.12 0.47
N PHE A 49 -7.74 -11.70 -0.62
CA PHE A 49 -8.12 -13.05 -1.02
C PHE A 49 -7.47 -14.14 -0.16
N ALA A 50 -6.38 -13.83 0.56
CA ALA A 50 -5.63 -14.79 1.37
C ALA A 50 -5.77 -14.58 2.89
N LEU A 51 -5.92 -13.34 3.34
CA LEU A 51 -5.81 -13.00 4.76
C LEU A 51 -6.92 -13.53 5.66
N PRO A 52 -8.19 -13.67 5.24
CA PRO A 52 -9.25 -14.13 6.13
C PRO A 52 -8.93 -15.44 6.86
N ALA A 53 -8.31 -16.42 6.19
CA ALA A 53 -7.88 -17.66 6.82
C ALA A 53 -6.72 -17.47 7.81
N ALA A 54 -5.70 -16.71 7.41
CA ALA A 54 -4.52 -16.48 8.23
C ALA A 54 -4.87 -15.73 9.53
N VAL A 55 -5.82 -14.80 9.48
CA VAL A 55 -6.30 -14.05 10.65
C VAL A 55 -7.21 -14.92 11.51
N ALA A 56 -8.09 -15.72 10.90
CA ALA A 56 -8.91 -16.68 11.62
C ALA A 56 -8.07 -17.75 12.35
N ALA A 57 -6.92 -18.15 11.79
CA ALA A 57 -6.00 -19.07 12.46
C ALA A 57 -5.38 -18.50 13.74
N LEU A 58 -5.23 -17.16 13.83
CA LEU A 58 -4.67 -16.48 15.01
C LEU A 58 -5.74 -16.10 16.04
N LEU A 59 -6.92 -15.66 15.59
CA LEU A 59 -7.93 -15.02 16.43
C LEU A 59 -9.29 -15.73 16.43
N GLY A 60 -9.48 -16.73 15.58
CA GLY A 60 -10.78 -17.41 15.43
C GLY A 60 -11.92 -16.40 15.13
N PRO A 61 -13.06 -16.53 15.81
CA PRO A 61 -14.21 -15.64 15.63
C PRO A 61 -13.94 -14.16 15.94
N ALA A 62 -12.91 -13.86 16.77
CA ALA A 62 -12.53 -12.49 17.12
C ALA A 62 -11.68 -11.79 16.01
N ALA A 63 -11.45 -12.44 14.87
CA ALA A 63 -10.69 -11.89 13.74
C ALA A 63 -11.15 -10.48 13.33
N VAL A 64 -12.45 -10.20 13.38
CA VAL A 64 -13.01 -8.89 13.03
C VAL A 64 -12.43 -7.73 13.83
N VAL A 65 -11.96 -7.97 15.07
CA VAL A 65 -11.35 -6.95 15.93
C VAL A 65 -10.08 -6.39 15.30
N ALA A 66 -9.23 -7.26 14.71
CA ALA A 66 -8.01 -6.83 14.01
C ALA A 66 -8.32 -5.94 12.79
N TYR A 67 -9.37 -6.26 12.03
CA TYR A 67 -9.82 -5.44 10.91
C TYR A 67 -10.32 -4.06 11.34
N LEU A 68 -11.07 -3.97 12.43
CA LEU A 68 -11.57 -2.71 12.98
C LEU A 68 -10.42 -1.84 13.52
N LEU A 69 -9.46 -2.45 14.22
CA LEU A 69 -8.25 -1.74 14.69
C LEU A 69 -7.43 -1.19 13.52
N CYS A 70 -7.16 -2.01 12.51
CA CYS A 70 -6.43 -1.57 11.31
C CYS A 70 -7.23 -0.51 10.53
N GLY A 71 -8.55 -0.65 10.48
CA GLY A 71 -9.46 0.34 9.89
C GLY A 71 -9.38 1.70 10.59
N LEU A 72 -9.27 1.71 11.92
CA LEU A 72 -9.05 2.94 12.69
C LEU A 72 -7.68 3.57 12.35
N VAL A 73 -6.62 2.75 12.31
CA VAL A 73 -5.27 3.24 12.01
C VAL A 73 -5.21 3.86 10.62
N ILE A 74 -5.71 3.15 9.58
CA ILE A 74 -5.69 3.69 8.21
C ILE A 74 -6.55 4.94 8.08
N THR A 75 -7.67 5.02 8.80
CA THR A 75 -8.50 6.24 8.82
C THR A 75 -7.73 7.43 9.37
N CYS A 76 -6.99 7.26 10.48
CA CYS A 76 -6.12 8.31 11.02
C CYS A 76 -5.03 8.72 10.00
N VAL A 77 -4.41 7.75 9.33
CA VAL A 77 -3.37 8.00 8.30
C VAL A 77 -3.97 8.77 7.12
N LEU A 78 -5.11 8.34 6.59
CA LEU A 78 -5.75 9.00 5.44
C LEU A 78 -6.25 10.41 5.77
N LEU A 79 -6.65 10.66 7.02
CA LEU A 79 -6.94 12.01 7.50
C LEU A 79 -5.66 12.88 7.55
N CYS A 80 -4.52 12.31 7.95
CA CYS A 80 -3.23 13.00 7.88
C CYS A 80 -2.83 13.29 6.41
N CYS A 81 -3.00 12.32 5.51
CA CYS A 81 -2.82 12.51 4.07
C CYS A 81 -3.72 13.62 3.51
N ALA A 82 -4.99 13.64 3.93
CA ALA A 82 -5.95 14.66 3.52
C ALA A 82 -5.52 16.07 3.96
N GLU A 83 -5.01 16.21 5.18
CA GLU A 83 -4.51 17.49 5.68
C GLU A 83 -3.27 17.95 4.90
N LEU A 84 -2.27 17.09 4.71
CA LEU A 84 -1.04 17.44 3.99
C LEU A 84 -1.34 17.72 2.51
N GLY A 85 -2.09 16.86 1.83
CA GLY A 85 -2.44 17.04 0.43
C GLY A 85 -3.30 18.28 0.14
N SER A 86 -4.14 18.70 1.11
CA SER A 86 -4.90 19.96 0.99
C SER A 86 -4.04 21.21 1.17
N ARG A 87 -2.91 21.09 1.88
CA ARG A 87 -1.96 22.20 2.13
C ARG A 87 -0.97 22.38 0.97
N THR A 88 -0.49 21.26 0.42
CA THR A 88 0.52 21.24 -0.64
C THR A 88 -0.10 20.68 -1.91
N ALA A 89 -0.45 21.55 -2.86
CA ALA A 89 -0.99 21.12 -4.18
C ALA A 89 0.15 20.69 -5.13
N ARG A 90 1.10 19.87 -4.65
CA ARG A 90 2.27 19.40 -5.39
C ARG A 90 2.15 17.91 -5.68
N SER A 91 2.47 17.51 -6.91
CA SER A 91 2.63 16.10 -7.27
C SER A 91 3.77 15.45 -6.48
N GLY A 92 3.67 14.13 -6.24
CA GLY A 92 4.68 13.33 -5.52
C GLY A 92 4.18 12.63 -4.26
N GLY A 93 2.95 12.93 -3.82
CA GLY A 93 2.29 12.21 -2.73
C GLY A 93 3.04 12.23 -1.40
N VAL A 94 2.96 11.14 -0.65
CA VAL A 94 3.48 11.03 0.72
C VAL A 94 4.98 11.28 0.82
N MET A 95 5.78 10.84 -0.17
CA MET A 95 7.24 11.05 -0.18
C MET A 95 7.58 12.54 -0.24
N ALA A 96 6.87 13.29 -1.08
CA ALA A 96 7.04 14.73 -1.17
C ALA A 96 6.65 15.44 0.14
N PHE A 97 5.58 14.99 0.81
CA PHE A 97 5.18 15.55 2.11
C PHE A 97 6.22 15.30 3.20
N ILE A 98 6.87 14.11 3.19
CA ILE A 98 7.93 13.77 4.13
C ILE A 98 9.20 14.58 3.82
N GLU A 99 9.56 14.71 2.54
CA GLU A 99 10.70 15.55 2.11
C GLU A 99 10.50 17.01 2.52
N ASP A 100 9.31 17.56 2.28
CA ASP A 100 8.97 18.94 2.65
C ASP A 100 9.02 19.16 4.18
N ALA A 101 8.67 18.12 4.96
CA ALA A 101 8.68 18.22 6.41
C ALA A 101 10.06 18.00 7.05
N PHE A 102 10.88 17.09 6.52
CA PHE A 102 12.10 16.61 7.18
C PHE A 102 13.38 16.72 6.33
N GLY A 103 13.25 17.11 5.07
CA GLY A 103 14.37 17.27 4.15
C GLY A 103 14.66 16.05 3.28
N PRO A 104 15.65 16.17 2.36
CA PRO A 104 15.89 15.21 1.27
C PRO A 104 16.26 13.80 1.73
N LEU A 105 17.01 13.68 2.84
CA LEU A 105 17.34 12.35 3.38
C LEU A 105 16.09 11.59 3.81
N ALA A 106 15.17 12.27 4.50
CA ALA A 106 13.92 11.65 4.94
C ALA A 106 13.03 11.24 3.75
N GLY A 107 12.96 12.07 2.71
CA GLY A 107 12.29 11.73 1.45
C GLY A 107 12.89 10.50 0.78
N PHE A 108 14.23 10.41 0.71
CA PHE A 108 14.94 9.26 0.16
C PHE A 108 14.68 7.97 0.97
N LEU A 109 14.72 8.05 2.30
CA LEU A 109 14.43 6.89 3.17
C LEU A 109 12.97 6.44 3.07
N ALA A 110 12.04 7.39 3.00
CA ALA A 110 10.63 7.08 2.76
C ALA A 110 10.43 6.40 1.40
N TRP A 111 11.14 6.86 0.36
CA TRP A 111 11.15 6.19 -0.93
C TRP A 111 11.72 4.76 -0.85
N ALA A 112 12.82 4.55 -0.15
CA ALA A 112 13.42 3.22 -0.02
C ALA A 112 12.49 2.25 0.72
N LEU A 113 11.86 2.70 1.81
CA LEU A 113 10.84 1.93 2.53
C LEU A 113 9.64 1.61 1.64
N TYR A 114 9.19 2.57 0.82
CA TYR A 114 8.06 2.36 -0.08
C TYR A 114 8.43 1.45 -1.25
N ALA A 115 9.47 1.77 -2.02
CA ALA A 115 9.76 1.08 -3.28
C ALA A 115 10.35 -0.33 -3.06
N ILE A 116 11.21 -0.50 -2.05
CA ILE A 116 11.84 -1.78 -1.74
C ILE A 116 11.05 -2.50 -0.64
N GLY A 117 10.79 -1.80 0.47
CA GLY A 117 10.15 -2.39 1.63
C GLY A 117 8.66 -2.70 1.41
N CYS A 118 7.89 -1.79 0.83
CA CYS A 118 6.45 -1.99 0.60
C CYS A 118 6.17 -2.66 -0.75
N SER A 119 6.56 -2.02 -1.88
CA SER A 119 6.20 -2.52 -3.21
C SER A 119 6.89 -3.83 -3.56
N ALA A 120 8.23 -3.92 -3.48
CA ALA A 120 8.91 -5.14 -3.93
C ALA A 120 8.64 -6.35 -3.03
N LEU A 121 8.61 -6.18 -1.69
CA LEU A 121 8.22 -7.27 -0.77
C LEU A 121 6.72 -7.59 -0.87
N GLY A 122 5.88 -6.58 -1.09
CA GLY A 122 4.44 -6.74 -1.33
C GLY A 122 4.14 -7.54 -2.58
N ASP A 123 4.75 -7.19 -3.72
CA ASP A 123 4.64 -7.92 -4.98
C ASP A 123 5.12 -9.37 -4.83
N ALA A 124 6.23 -9.57 -4.11
CA ALA A 124 6.75 -10.90 -3.81
C ALA A 124 5.75 -11.72 -2.96
N ALA A 125 5.14 -11.10 -1.94
CA ALA A 125 4.13 -11.76 -1.12
C ALA A 125 2.92 -12.17 -1.95
N VAL A 126 2.34 -11.24 -2.71
CA VAL A 126 1.12 -11.52 -3.48
C VAL A 126 1.35 -12.46 -4.66
N ALA A 127 2.59 -12.59 -5.16
CA ALA A 127 2.94 -13.60 -6.16
C ALA A 127 2.70 -15.03 -5.65
N HIS A 128 2.86 -15.29 -4.35
CA HIS A 128 2.50 -16.57 -3.76
C HIS A 128 1.00 -16.83 -3.81
N VAL A 129 0.17 -15.80 -3.56
CA VAL A 129 -1.30 -15.91 -3.68
C VAL A 129 -1.71 -16.24 -5.12
N LEU A 130 -1.10 -15.57 -6.11
CA LEU A 130 -1.31 -15.87 -7.51
C LEU A 130 -0.94 -17.33 -7.82
N MET A 131 0.24 -17.75 -7.38
CA MET A 131 0.72 -19.10 -7.67
C MET A 131 -0.14 -20.17 -7.00
N ASP A 132 -0.64 -19.93 -5.78
CA ASP A 132 -1.53 -20.86 -5.09
C ASP A 132 -2.91 -20.95 -5.78
N ALA A 133 -3.43 -19.83 -6.30
CA ALA A 133 -4.65 -19.83 -7.11
C ALA A 133 -4.46 -20.63 -8.42
N VAL A 134 -3.32 -20.49 -9.10
CA VAL A 134 -2.98 -21.26 -10.31
C VAL A 134 -2.71 -22.73 -9.98
N ALA A 135 -2.06 -23.04 -8.86
CA ALA A 135 -1.75 -24.39 -8.42
C ALA A 135 -3.01 -25.22 -8.04
N ALA A 136 -4.14 -24.56 -7.82
CA ALA A 136 -5.42 -25.23 -7.68
C ALA A 136 -5.81 -25.99 -8.98
N ALA A 137 -5.49 -25.41 -10.14
CA ALA A 137 -5.74 -26.03 -11.45
C ALA A 137 -4.51 -26.85 -11.96
N VAL A 138 -3.29 -26.46 -11.54
CA VAL A 138 -2.02 -27.09 -11.98
C VAL A 138 -1.22 -27.50 -10.73
N PRO A 139 -1.51 -28.69 -10.14
CA PRO A 139 -0.93 -29.11 -8.87
C PRO A 139 0.61 -29.17 -8.82
N GLN A 140 1.26 -29.30 -9.97
CA GLN A 140 2.73 -29.34 -10.11
C GLN A 140 3.39 -28.01 -9.67
N LEU A 141 2.62 -26.90 -9.63
CA LEU A 141 3.10 -25.58 -9.26
C LEU A 141 3.00 -25.28 -7.74
N ARG A 142 2.63 -26.27 -6.94
CA ARG A 142 2.52 -26.10 -5.47
C ARG A 142 3.86 -25.83 -4.83
N GLU A 143 4.89 -26.56 -5.22
CA GLU A 143 6.20 -26.54 -4.58
C GLU A 143 7.33 -26.87 -5.56
N GLY A 144 8.57 -26.65 -5.13
CA GLY A 144 9.78 -27.09 -5.81
C GLY A 144 10.15 -26.30 -7.07
N ALA A 145 10.95 -26.90 -7.92
CA ALA A 145 11.50 -26.28 -9.12
C ALA A 145 10.44 -25.76 -10.11
N PRO A 146 9.29 -26.44 -10.34
CA PRO A 146 8.25 -25.93 -11.22
C PRO A 146 7.65 -24.60 -10.72
N ARG A 147 7.47 -24.45 -9.39
CA ARG A 147 6.98 -23.21 -8.80
C ARG A 147 7.96 -22.04 -9.01
N ILE A 148 9.25 -22.28 -8.79
CA ILE A 148 10.31 -21.30 -9.01
C ILE A 148 10.38 -20.90 -10.49
N ALA A 149 10.29 -21.87 -11.40
CA ALA A 149 10.25 -21.61 -12.83
C ALA A 149 9.03 -20.77 -13.23
N ALA A 150 7.87 -21.04 -12.64
CA ALA A 150 6.65 -20.26 -12.89
C ALA A 150 6.81 -18.80 -12.40
N PHE A 151 7.43 -18.55 -11.25
CA PHE A 151 7.76 -17.18 -10.81
C PHE A 151 8.75 -16.50 -11.77
N ALA A 152 9.77 -17.20 -12.25
CA ALA A 152 10.71 -16.65 -13.23
C ALA A 152 10.01 -16.29 -14.55
N VAL A 153 9.08 -17.13 -15.02
CA VAL A 153 8.26 -16.85 -16.20
C VAL A 153 7.34 -15.64 -15.96
N LEU A 154 6.69 -15.55 -14.80
CA LEU A 154 5.83 -14.43 -14.44
C LEU A 154 6.58 -13.09 -14.51
N PHE A 155 7.65 -12.95 -13.72
CA PHE A 155 8.39 -11.70 -13.65
C PHE A 155 9.18 -11.42 -14.93
N GLY A 156 9.72 -12.45 -15.59
CA GLY A 156 10.39 -12.30 -16.89
C GLY A 156 9.45 -11.82 -17.99
N THR A 157 8.23 -12.36 -18.05
CA THR A 157 7.21 -11.92 -19.01
C THR A 157 6.75 -10.50 -18.74
N LEU A 158 6.46 -10.17 -17.48
CA LEU A 158 6.08 -8.81 -17.09
C LEU A 158 7.20 -7.81 -17.40
N ALA A 159 8.46 -8.15 -17.11
CA ALA A 159 9.60 -7.32 -17.50
C ALA A 159 9.70 -7.12 -19.01
N ALA A 160 9.60 -8.18 -19.80
CA ALA A 160 9.70 -8.11 -21.25
C ALA A 160 8.57 -7.27 -21.88
N VAL A 161 7.35 -7.40 -21.36
CA VAL A 161 6.20 -6.58 -21.79
C VAL A 161 6.41 -5.12 -21.43
N ASN A 162 6.86 -4.82 -20.20
CA ASN A 162 7.08 -3.45 -19.75
C ASN A 162 8.24 -2.77 -20.49
N VAL A 163 9.30 -3.50 -20.83
CA VAL A 163 10.41 -2.97 -21.65
C VAL A 163 9.94 -2.61 -23.06
N ARG A 164 9.04 -3.40 -23.66
CA ARG A 164 8.47 -3.10 -24.97
C ARG A 164 7.50 -1.90 -24.96
N GLY A 165 7.11 -1.46 -23.80
CA GLY A 165 6.18 -0.35 -23.59
C GLY A 165 4.72 -0.82 -23.56
N VAL A 166 4.06 -0.53 -22.45
CA VAL A 166 2.64 -0.85 -22.27
C VAL A 166 1.81 0.37 -22.60
N ARG A 167 1.09 0.32 -23.71
CA ARG A 167 0.04 1.31 -24.04
C ARG A 167 -1.26 0.85 -23.38
N HIS A 168 -1.43 1.14 -22.08
CA HIS A 168 -2.68 0.83 -21.38
C HIS A 168 -3.51 2.10 -21.27
N GLY A 169 -4.65 2.10 -21.96
CA GLY A 169 -5.65 3.14 -21.81
C GLY A 169 -6.39 3.03 -20.47
N THR A 170 -6.99 4.14 -20.03
CA THR A 170 -7.81 4.25 -18.82
C THR A 170 -8.92 3.19 -18.71
N SER A 171 -9.42 2.69 -19.84
CA SER A 171 -10.43 1.63 -19.92
C SER A 171 -9.98 0.29 -19.30
N LEU A 172 -8.70 -0.08 -19.45
CA LEU A 172 -8.17 -1.32 -18.87
C LEU A 172 -8.08 -1.23 -17.33
N SER A 173 -7.72 -0.05 -16.81
CA SER A 173 -7.70 0.19 -15.37
C SER A 173 -9.08 0.07 -14.74
N VAL A 174 -10.11 0.62 -15.39
CA VAL A 174 -11.52 0.50 -14.93
C VAL A 174 -11.98 -0.95 -14.97
N ALA A 175 -11.70 -1.67 -16.06
CA ALA A 175 -12.05 -3.08 -16.19
C ALA A 175 -11.37 -3.94 -15.10
N ALA A 176 -10.09 -3.69 -14.82
CA ALA A 176 -9.36 -4.36 -13.74
C ALA A 176 -9.96 -4.07 -12.36
N THR A 177 -10.40 -2.83 -12.10
CA THR A 177 -11.08 -2.46 -10.85
C THR A 177 -12.40 -3.20 -10.67
N ILE A 178 -13.22 -3.27 -11.72
CA ILE A 178 -14.49 -4.02 -11.69
C ILE A 178 -14.21 -5.51 -11.46
N ALA A 179 -13.24 -6.08 -12.17
CA ALA A 179 -12.87 -7.48 -12.03
C ALA A 179 -12.39 -7.84 -10.61
N LYS A 180 -11.80 -6.89 -9.88
CA LYS A 180 -11.40 -7.07 -8.48
C LYS A 180 -12.58 -6.94 -7.51
N LEU A 181 -13.40 -5.91 -7.65
CA LEU A 181 -14.42 -5.56 -6.67
C LEU A 181 -15.72 -6.35 -6.85
N ALA A 182 -16.14 -6.63 -8.09
CA ALA A 182 -17.41 -7.31 -8.35
C ALA A 182 -17.52 -8.68 -7.67
N PRO A 183 -16.53 -9.59 -7.76
CA PRO A 183 -16.62 -10.89 -7.09
C PRO A 183 -16.62 -10.78 -5.57
N LEU A 184 -15.92 -9.78 -4.99
CA LEU A 184 -15.90 -9.54 -3.55
C LEU A 184 -17.27 -9.04 -3.04
N LEU A 185 -17.87 -8.10 -3.76
CA LEU A 185 -19.20 -7.59 -3.44
C LEU A 185 -20.27 -8.68 -3.62
N LEU A 186 -20.18 -9.46 -4.70
CA LEU A 186 -21.08 -10.60 -4.92
C LEU A 186 -20.97 -11.61 -3.78
N LEU A 187 -19.75 -11.94 -3.34
CA LEU A 187 -19.54 -12.86 -2.23
C LEU A 187 -20.16 -12.35 -0.93
N ILE A 188 -20.10 -11.04 -0.65
CA ILE A 188 -20.77 -10.44 0.49
C ILE A 188 -22.30 -10.58 0.36
N VAL A 189 -22.86 -10.17 -0.78
CA VAL A 189 -24.31 -10.19 -0.99
C VAL A 189 -24.89 -11.59 -0.87
N VAL A 190 -24.24 -12.58 -1.48
CA VAL A 190 -24.69 -13.99 -1.43
C VAL A 190 -24.38 -14.63 -0.07
N GLY A 191 -23.30 -14.21 0.59
CA GLY A 191 -22.87 -14.80 1.85
C GLY A 191 -23.64 -14.30 3.08
N VAL A 192 -24.10 -13.04 3.09
CA VAL A 192 -24.82 -12.46 4.24
C VAL A 192 -26.01 -13.32 4.69
N PRO A 193 -26.89 -13.83 3.82
CA PRO A 193 -28.00 -14.70 4.24
C PRO A 193 -27.53 -16.06 4.80
N ALA A 194 -26.34 -16.51 4.47
CA ALA A 194 -25.79 -17.80 4.88
C ALA A 194 -24.93 -17.73 6.17
N ILE A 195 -24.83 -16.55 6.78
CA ILE A 195 -24.07 -16.35 8.01
C ILE A 195 -24.70 -17.16 9.15
N ARG A 196 -23.91 -18.05 9.72
CA ARG A 196 -24.21 -18.71 11.00
C ARG A 196 -23.70 -17.85 12.13
N TRP A 197 -24.58 -17.07 12.76
CA TRP A 197 -24.22 -16.10 13.80
C TRP A 197 -23.50 -16.72 15.00
N SER A 198 -23.73 -18.01 15.28
CA SER A 198 -23.00 -18.78 16.29
C SER A 198 -21.49 -18.84 16.03
N GLU A 199 -21.07 -18.86 14.76
CA GLU A 199 -19.66 -18.91 14.36
C GLU A 199 -18.92 -17.57 14.55
N LEU A 200 -19.64 -16.49 14.80
CA LEU A 200 -19.11 -15.16 15.10
C LEU A 200 -19.02 -14.89 16.61
N HIS A 201 -19.47 -15.83 17.44
CA HIS A 201 -19.48 -15.64 18.89
C HIS A 201 -18.12 -16.00 19.49
N TRP A 202 -17.53 -15.09 20.26
CA TRP A 202 -16.36 -15.36 21.09
C TRP A 202 -16.64 -15.01 22.54
N THR A 203 -16.18 -15.85 23.45
CA THR A 203 -16.43 -15.72 24.91
C THR A 203 -15.32 -15.00 25.64
N MET A 204 -14.11 -14.98 25.08
CA MET A 204 -12.92 -14.36 25.67
C MET A 204 -12.26 -13.39 24.68
N TRP A 205 -11.71 -12.31 25.20
CA TRP A 205 -10.87 -11.42 24.40
C TRP A 205 -9.67 -12.19 23.83
N PRO A 206 -9.29 -11.92 22.57
CA PRO A 206 -8.07 -12.49 22.02
C PRO A 206 -6.84 -12.10 22.84
N GLU A 207 -5.88 -13.01 22.91
CA GLU A 207 -4.60 -12.76 23.54
C GLU A 207 -3.93 -11.52 22.91
N TYR A 208 -3.36 -10.66 23.76
CA TYR A 208 -2.75 -9.40 23.34
C TYR A 208 -1.71 -9.57 22.23
N GLY A 209 -0.81 -10.58 22.37
CA GLY A 209 0.22 -10.89 21.37
C GLY A 209 -0.37 -11.39 20.05
N ALA A 210 -1.36 -12.27 20.11
CA ALA A 210 -2.05 -12.78 18.92
C ALA A 210 -2.80 -11.66 18.17
N LEU A 211 -3.47 -10.76 18.91
CA LEU A 211 -4.16 -9.62 18.32
C LEU A 211 -3.19 -8.69 17.59
N GLY A 212 -2.02 -8.40 18.19
CA GLY A 212 -1.01 -7.56 17.55
C GLY A 212 -0.42 -8.18 16.29
N GLN A 213 -0.05 -9.47 16.33
CA GLN A 213 0.46 -10.20 15.17
C GLN A 213 -0.58 -10.28 14.04
N ALA A 214 -1.83 -10.58 14.37
CA ALA A 214 -2.92 -10.60 13.40
C ALA A 214 -3.17 -9.21 12.79
N SER A 215 -3.10 -8.15 13.61
CA SER A 215 -3.27 -6.77 13.14
C SER A 215 -2.14 -6.33 12.22
N LEU A 216 -0.88 -6.72 12.49
CA LEU A 216 0.23 -6.49 11.55
C LEU A 216 -0.04 -7.14 10.18
N LEU A 217 -0.53 -8.37 10.19
CA LEU A 217 -0.84 -9.09 8.96
C LEU A 217 -2.05 -8.47 8.24
N VAL A 218 -3.12 -8.13 8.98
CA VAL A 218 -4.31 -7.45 8.41
C VAL A 218 -3.96 -6.10 7.83
N PHE A 219 -3.04 -5.34 8.43
CA PHE A 219 -2.71 -4.02 7.94
C PHE A 219 -2.16 -4.04 6.50
N PHE A 220 -1.61 -5.16 6.05
CA PHE A 220 -1.16 -5.37 4.67
C PHE A 220 -2.22 -5.02 3.62
N ILE A 221 -3.50 -5.33 3.86
CA ILE A 221 -4.58 -5.02 2.91
C ILE A 221 -5.04 -3.57 2.95
N PHE A 222 -4.68 -2.82 3.98
CA PHE A 222 -5.03 -1.41 4.11
C PHE A 222 -3.96 -0.48 3.53
N MET A 223 -2.86 -1.02 3.00
CA MET A 223 -1.75 -0.22 2.48
C MET A 223 -2.07 0.38 1.10
N SER A 224 -1.33 1.44 0.76
CA SER A 224 -1.22 2.07 -0.57
C SER A 224 -2.37 2.95 -1.08
N PRO A 225 -3.50 3.20 -0.39
CA PRO A 225 -4.53 4.10 -0.91
C PRO A 225 -4.03 5.55 -1.11
N GLU A 226 -3.04 5.97 -0.32
CA GLU A 226 -2.39 7.28 -0.43
C GLU A 226 -1.60 7.45 -1.73
N GLY A 227 -1.28 6.37 -2.41
CA GLY A 227 -0.65 6.40 -3.74
C GLY A 227 -1.44 7.22 -4.75
N ALA A 228 -2.77 7.32 -4.59
CA ALA A 228 -3.61 8.19 -5.41
C ALA A 228 -3.23 9.68 -5.30
N LEU A 229 -2.60 10.09 -4.20
CA LEU A 229 -2.15 11.47 -4.00
C LEU A 229 -0.89 11.85 -4.79
N THR A 230 -0.26 10.91 -5.48
CA THR A 230 0.84 11.23 -6.42
C THR A 230 0.36 12.17 -7.54
N ALA A 231 -0.92 12.09 -7.91
CA ALA A 231 -1.57 12.96 -8.88
C ALA A 231 -2.21 14.22 -8.27
N SER A 232 -1.77 14.66 -7.07
CA SER A 232 -2.38 15.82 -6.37
C SER A 232 -2.34 17.13 -7.19
N GLY A 233 -1.38 17.28 -8.11
CA GLY A 233 -1.28 18.42 -9.03
C GLY A 233 -2.46 18.52 -10.03
N GLU A 234 -3.09 17.37 -10.35
CA GLU A 234 -4.21 17.27 -11.30
C GLU A 234 -5.58 17.30 -10.61
N VAL A 235 -5.62 17.42 -9.27
CA VAL A 235 -6.86 17.41 -8.49
C VAL A 235 -7.57 18.77 -8.56
N ARG A 236 -8.85 18.76 -8.93
CA ARG A 236 -9.72 19.94 -8.89
C ARG A 236 -10.07 20.27 -7.45
N ASP A 237 -9.92 21.53 -7.04
CA ASP A 237 -10.16 22.00 -5.67
C ASP A 237 -9.59 21.05 -4.61
N PRO A 238 -8.24 20.94 -4.49
CA PRO A 238 -7.60 19.96 -3.61
C PRO A 238 -8.07 20.05 -2.15
N VAL A 239 -8.43 21.26 -1.70
CA VAL A 239 -8.88 21.55 -0.35
C VAL A 239 -10.14 20.76 0.04
N ARG A 240 -11.06 20.59 -0.89
CA ARG A 240 -12.33 19.86 -0.69
C ARG A 240 -12.30 18.45 -1.24
N THR A 241 -11.63 18.26 -2.38
CA THR A 241 -11.61 16.97 -3.08
C THR A 241 -10.81 15.93 -2.33
N ILE A 242 -9.59 16.25 -1.88
CA ILE A 242 -8.71 15.27 -1.23
C ILE A 242 -9.32 14.74 0.08
N PRO A 243 -9.83 15.58 1.01
CA PRO A 243 -10.44 15.07 2.23
C PRO A 243 -11.65 14.17 1.98
N ARG A 244 -12.53 14.55 1.04
CA ARG A 244 -13.71 13.73 0.70
C ARG A 244 -13.32 12.39 0.10
N ALA A 245 -12.34 12.38 -0.81
CA ALA A 245 -11.83 11.17 -1.41
C ALA A 245 -11.20 10.24 -0.37
N MET A 246 -10.33 10.75 0.50
CA MET A 246 -9.64 9.95 1.51
C MET A 246 -10.59 9.39 2.56
N LEU A 247 -11.57 10.16 3.03
CA LEU A 247 -12.60 9.69 3.96
C LEU A 247 -13.50 8.64 3.30
N GLY A 248 -13.93 8.86 2.06
CA GLY A 248 -14.71 7.88 1.30
C GLY A 248 -13.94 6.58 1.09
N THR A 249 -12.65 6.69 0.78
CA THR A 249 -11.75 5.53 0.66
C THR A 249 -11.67 4.75 1.97
N ALA A 250 -11.40 5.42 3.10
CA ALA A 250 -11.33 4.78 4.42
C ALA A 250 -12.63 4.02 4.73
N ALA A 251 -13.78 4.68 4.58
CA ALA A 251 -15.09 4.07 4.83
C ALA A 251 -15.32 2.83 3.94
N THR A 252 -15.02 2.94 2.64
CA THR A 252 -15.18 1.83 1.69
C THR A 252 -14.29 0.64 2.05
N LEU A 253 -13.00 0.87 2.33
CA LEU A 253 -12.06 -0.21 2.66
C LEU A 253 -12.44 -0.91 3.97
N VAL A 254 -12.75 -0.15 5.02
CA VAL A 254 -13.12 -0.71 6.33
C VAL A 254 -14.40 -1.55 6.18
N THR A 255 -15.44 -1.00 5.53
CA THR A 255 -16.71 -1.71 5.34
C THR A 255 -16.52 -2.99 4.51
N LEU A 256 -15.78 -2.91 3.39
CA LEU A 256 -15.55 -4.04 2.50
C LEU A 256 -14.79 -5.17 3.23
N TYR A 257 -13.70 -4.84 3.92
CA TYR A 257 -12.86 -5.86 4.53
C TYR A 257 -13.48 -6.47 5.78
N VAL A 258 -14.15 -5.67 6.60
CA VAL A 258 -14.92 -6.16 7.76
C VAL A 258 -16.05 -7.07 7.30
N ALA A 259 -16.81 -6.68 6.26
CA ALA A 259 -17.90 -7.48 5.73
C ALA A 259 -17.37 -8.82 5.17
N LEU A 260 -16.26 -8.82 4.42
CA LEU A 260 -15.66 -10.06 3.90
C LEU A 260 -15.20 -10.98 5.02
N GLN A 261 -14.58 -10.44 6.09
CA GLN A 261 -14.18 -11.25 7.23
C GLN A 261 -15.38 -11.86 7.96
N ILE A 262 -16.42 -11.07 8.21
CA ILE A 262 -17.66 -11.52 8.86
C ILE A 262 -18.32 -12.63 8.04
N VAL A 263 -18.48 -12.44 6.73
CA VAL A 263 -19.06 -13.43 5.83
C VAL A 263 -18.20 -14.70 5.81
N SER A 264 -16.89 -14.57 5.65
CA SER A 264 -15.99 -15.73 5.59
C SER A 264 -16.03 -16.53 6.88
N GLN A 265 -15.97 -15.85 8.03
CA GLN A 265 -16.05 -16.50 9.35
C GLN A 265 -17.42 -17.09 9.62
N GLY A 266 -18.50 -16.37 9.28
CA GLY A 266 -19.88 -16.82 9.51
C GLY A 266 -20.28 -18.01 8.64
N VAL A 267 -19.72 -18.13 7.43
CA VAL A 267 -20.03 -19.23 6.50
C VAL A 267 -19.19 -20.48 6.83
N LEU A 268 -17.87 -20.34 6.98
CA LEU A 268 -16.96 -21.48 7.18
C LEU A 268 -16.67 -21.80 8.65
N GLY A 269 -16.90 -20.85 9.57
CA GLY A 269 -16.62 -21.04 10.99
C GLY A 269 -15.14 -21.39 11.24
N GLN A 270 -14.90 -22.43 12.04
CA GLN A 270 -13.55 -22.89 12.37
C GLN A 270 -12.77 -23.45 11.17
N GLU A 271 -13.45 -23.89 10.13
CA GLU A 271 -12.82 -24.39 8.91
C GLU A 271 -12.07 -23.30 8.14
N LEU A 272 -12.45 -22.02 8.33
CA LEU A 272 -11.79 -20.89 7.67
C LEU A 272 -10.29 -20.88 7.93
N ALA A 273 -9.87 -21.16 9.16
CA ALA A 273 -8.46 -21.16 9.56
C ALA A 273 -7.58 -22.18 8.80
N ARG A 274 -8.20 -23.20 8.18
CA ARG A 274 -7.51 -24.29 7.47
C ARG A 274 -7.41 -24.07 5.96
N GLN A 275 -7.98 -22.97 5.42
CA GLN A 275 -8.14 -22.77 3.97
C GLN A 275 -6.86 -22.25 3.25
N GLY A 276 -5.74 -22.09 3.95
CA GLY A 276 -4.49 -21.59 3.34
C GLY A 276 -4.63 -20.21 2.71
N ASN A 277 -4.10 -20.02 1.51
CA ASN A 277 -4.07 -18.71 0.82
C ASN A 277 -5.26 -18.47 -0.14
N THR A 278 -6.29 -19.33 -0.12
CA THR A 278 -7.46 -19.22 -1.01
C THR A 278 -8.81 -19.30 -0.26
N PRO A 279 -8.93 -18.66 0.93
CA PRO A 279 -10.12 -18.80 1.79
C PRO A 279 -11.41 -18.32 1.11
N LEU A 280 -11.36 -17.21 0.36
CA LEU A 280 -12.55 -16.68 -0.30
C LEU A 280 -13.10 -17.62 -1.39
N ALA A 281 -12.20 -18.36 -2.07
CA ALA A 281 -12.63 -19.38 -3.03
C ALA A 281 -13.35 -20.54 -2.32
N SER A 282 -12.90 -20.91 -1.12
CA SER A 282 -13.58 -21.93 -0.31
C SER A 282 -14.95 -21.45 0.20
N VAL A 283 -15.08 -20.18 0.56
CA VAL A 283 -16.38 -19.55 0.89
C VAL A 283 -17.31 -19.61 -0.33
N ALA A 284 -16.81 -19.20 -1.51
CA ALA A 284 -17.60 -19.26 -2.75
C ALA A 284 -18.00 -20.69 -3.12
N ASN A 285 -17.10 -21.66 -2.93
CA ASN A 285 -17.43 -23.08 -3.16
C ASN A 285 -18.53 -23.57 -2.21
N HIS A 286 -18.49 -23.16 -0.95
CA HIS A 286 -19.54 -23.52 0.02
C HIS A 286 -20.90 -22.91 -0.33
N LEU A 287 -20.93 -21.67 -0.85
CA LEU A 287 -22.15 -20.93 -1.17
C LEU A 287 -22.75 -21.27 -2.54
N LEU A 288 -21.89 -21.46 -3.55
CA LEU A 288 -22.25 -21.53 -4.97
C LEU A 288 -21.81 -22.85 -5.63
N GLY A 289 -21.25 -23.80 -4.86
CA GLY A 289 -20.69 -25.05 -5.37
C GLY A 289 -19.34 -24.86 -6.06
N SER A 290 -18.81 -25.93 -6.68
CA SER A 290 -17.48 -25.98 -7.29
C SER A 290 -17.25 -24.87 -8.33
N THR A 291 -18.25 -24.59 -9.15
CA THR A 291 -18.18 -23.53 -10.16
C THR A 291 -17.94 -22.15 -9.53
N GLY A 292 -18.58 -21.86 -8.38
CA GLY A 292 -18.37 -20.61 -7.65
C GLY A 292 -16.93 -20.48 -7.11
N GLY A 293 -16.39 -21.57 -6.57
CA GLY A 293 -15.01 -21.65 -6.10
C GLY A 293 -14.00 -21.44 -7.23
N GLU A 294 -14.17 -22.14 -8.35
CA GLU A 294 -13.29 -22.02 -9.54
C GLU A 294 -13.35 -20.62 -10.15
N LEU A 295 -14.54 -20.03 -10.25
CA LEU A 295 -14.71 -18.66 -10.74
C LEU A 295 -13.97 -17.66 -9.84
N LEU A 296 -14.08 -17.81 -8.52
CA LEU A 296 -13.41 -16.90 -7.59
C LEU A 296 -11.87 -17.09 -7.62
N LEU A 297 -11.37 -18.31 -7.80
CA LEU A 297 -9.94 -18.56 -8.03
C LEU A 297 -9.44 -17.85 -9.29
N ALA A 298 -10.19 -17.96 -10.40
CA ALA A 298 -9.86 -17.26 -11.64
C ALA A 298 -9.86 -15.73 -11.44
N CYS A 299 -10.88 -15.19 -10.78
CA CYS A 299 -10.94 -13.76 -10.42
C CYS A 299 -9.77 -13.33 -9.53
N THR A 300 -9.41 -14.16 -8.54
CA THR A 300 -8.24 -13.93 -7.69
C THR A 300 -6.97 -13.87 -8.53
N ALA A 301 -6.74 -14.85 -9.40
CA ALA A 301 -5.55 -14.89 -10.25
C ALA A 301 -5.46 -13.64 -11.16
N ILE A 302 -6.57 -13.24 -11.78
CA ILE A 302 -6.63 -12.04 -12.63
C ILE A 302 -6.37 -10.77 -11.82
N ALA A 303 -7.01 -10.64 -10.65
CA ALA A 303 -6.86 -9.47 -9.78
C ALA A 303 -5.43 -9.32 -9.27
N VAL A 304 -4.81 -10.41 -8.83
CA VAL A 304 -3.44 -10.44 -8.32
C VAL A 304 -2.43 -10.16 -9.42
N PHE A 305 -2.58 -10.83 -10.57
CA PHE A 305 -1.74 -10.57 -11.75
C PHE A 305 -1.81 -9.10 -12.18
N GLY A 306 -3.03 -8.53 -12.21
CA GLY A 306 -3.24 -7.12 -12.54
C GLY A 306 -2.57 -6.16 -11.54
N SER A 307 -2.55 -6.49 -10.24
CA SER A 307 -1.87 -5.69 -9.22
C SER A 307 -0.35 -5.71 -9.41
N ILE A 308 0.25 -6.89 -9.54
CA ILE A 308 1.69 -7.04 -9.80
C ILE A 308 2.06 -6.33 -11.11
N ALA A 309 1.27 -6.50 -12.18
CA ALA A 309 1.53 -5.86 -13.46
C ALA A 309 1.51 -4.32 -13.35
N ALA A 310 0.60 -3.75 -12.55
CA ALA A 310 0.51 -2.31 -12.32
C ALA A 310 1.73 -1.78 -11.55
N ASP A 311 2.17 -2.48 -10.50
CA ASP A 311 3.36 -2.10 -9.74
C ASP A 311 4.64 -2.25 -10.56
N MET A 312 4.75 -3.29 -11.38
CA MET A 312 5.84 -3.49 -12.34
C MET A 312 5.91 -2.39 -13.42
N VAL A 313 4.82 -1.65 -13.65
CA VAL A 313 4.82 -0.45 -14.50
C VAL A 313 5.28 0.77 -13.69
N ASN A 314 4.77 0.97 -12.48
CA ASN A 314 4.93 2.22 -11.75
C ASN A 314 6.24 2.31 -10.96
N THR A 315 6.57 1.28 -10.18
CA THR A 315 7.71 1.30 -9.25
C THR A 315 9.06 1.44 -9.96
N PRO A 316 9.37 0.77 -11.11
CA PRO A 316 10.61 1.00 -11.84
C PRO A 316 10.81 2.45 -12.29
N ARG A 317 9.71 3.19 -12.55
CA ARG A 317 9.80 4.60 -12.92
C ARG A 317 10.23 5.48 -11.76
N ALA A 318 9.91 5.10 -10.52
CA ALA A 318 10.42 5.78 -9.33
C ALA A 318 11.94 5.54 -9.16
N PHE A 319 12.45 4.34 -9.45
CA PHE A 319 13.89 4.06 -9.52
C PHE A 319 14.58 4.90 -10.61
N PHE A 320 13.99 4.96 -11.79
CA PHE A 320 14.49 5.79 -12.89
C PHE A 320 14.54 7.26 -12.53
N ALA A 321 13.49 7.81 -11.92
CA ALA A 321 13.44 9.22 -11.52
C ALA A 321 14.56 9.57 -10.55
N LEU A 322 14.78 8.79 -9.50
CA LEU A 322 15.87 9.01 -8.55
C LEU A 322 17.25 8.82 -9.18
N ALA A 323 17.38 7.90 -10.13
CA ALA A 323 18.61 7.74 -10.88
C ALA A 323 18.90 8.94 -11.80
N SER A 324 17.87 9.50 -12.43
CA SER A 324 17.98 10.71 -13.26
C SER A 324 18.35 11.94 -12.42
N GLU A 325 17.89 12.00 -11.19
CA GLU A 325 18.30 12.99 -10.20
C GLU A 325 19.69 12.68 -9.61
N GLY A 326 20.34 11.55 -10.00
CA GLY A 326 21.65 11.08 -9.55
C GLY A 326 21.68 10.58 -8.11
N LEU A 327 20.51 10.34 -7.48
CA LEU A 327 20.42 9.72 -6.15
C LEU A 327 20.64 8.21 -6.21
N LEU A 328 20.40 7.56 -7.35
CA LEU A 328 20.70 6.16 -7.61
C LEU A 328 21.78 6.01 -8.70
N PRO A 329 22.32 4.79 -8.92
CA PRO A 329 23.30 4.54 -9.99
C PRO A 329 22.77 4.98 -11.36
N GLY A 330 23.57 5.76 -12.10
CA GLY A 330 23.17 6.34 -13.40
C GLY A 330 22.73 5.30 -14.45
N ARG A 331 23.15 4.04 -14.33
CA ARG A 331 22.70 2.95 -15.21
C ARG A 331 21.17 2.72 -15.13
N LEU A 332 20.56 2.98 -13.97
CA LEU A 332 19.10 2.88 -13.80
C LEU A 332 18.33 3.98 -14.56
N ALA A 333 19.00 5.06 -14.93
CA ALA A 333 18.46 6.13 -15.77
C ALA A 333 18.60 5.84 -17.29
N ALA A 334 19.06 4.65 -17.67
CA ALA A 334 19.19 4.29 -19.07
C ALA A 334 17.82 4.04 -19.73
N VAL A 335 17.59 4.71 -20.86
CA VAL A 335 16.37 4.59 -21.68
C VAL A 335 16.66 3.68 -22.87
N HIS A 336 15.76 2.76 -23.17
CA HIS A 336 15.90 1.86 -24.31
C HIS A 336 15.77 2.61 -25.64
N ALA A 337 16.75 2.47 -26.54
CA ALA A 337 16.80 3.24 -27.78
C ALA A 337 15.56 3.12 -28.67
N ARG A 338 14.96 1.91 -28.75
CA ARG A 338 13.79 1.63 -29.60
C ARG A 338 12.46 1.85 -28.90
N PHE A 339 12.35 1.49 -27.61
CA PHE A 339 11.08 1.45 -26.89
C PHE A 339 10.86 2.65 -25.99
N HIS A 340 11.88 3.50 -25.77
CA HIS A 340 11.84 4.68 -24.92
C HIS A 340 11.37 4.41 -23.48
N THR A 341 11.70 3.22 -22.95
CA THR A 341 11.36 2.76 -21.61
C THR A 341 12.59 2.67 -20.71
N PRO A 342 12.48 2.81 -19.38
CA PRO A 342 13.59 2.67 -18.45
C PRO A 342 13.95 1.19 -18.22
N HIS A 343 14.44 0.51 -19.26
CA HIS A 343 14.61 -0.93 -19.30
C HIS A 343 15.51 -1.50 -18.20
N VAL A 344 16.57 -0.78 -17.82
CA VAL A 344 17.47 -1.25 -16.74
C VAL A 344 16.76 -1.22 -15.40
N ALA A 345 15.99 -0.16 -15.12
CA ALA A 345 15.20 -0.06 -13.89
C ALA A 345 14.10 -1.15 -13.84
N ILE A 346 13.44 -1.43 -14.98
CA ILE A 346 12.43 -2.49 -15.09
C ILE A 346 13.03 -3.85 -14.76
N VAL A 347 14.15 -4.20 -15.41
CA VAL A 347 14.81 -5.50 -15.17
C VAL A 347 15.33 -5.60 -13.73
N ALA A 348 15.96 -4.53 -13.21
CA ALA A 348 16.47 -4.52 -11.84
C ALA A 348 15.34 -4.74 -10.80
N TYR A 349 14.20 -4.07 -10.97
CA TYR A 349 13.05 -4.27 -10.09
C TYR A 349 12.48 -5.69 -10.20
N SER A 350 12.34 -6.22 -11.42
CA SER A 350 11.86 -7.59 -11.66
C SER A 350 12.74 -8.65 -10.98
N VAL A 351 14.06 -8.48 -11.09
CA VAL A 351 15.03 -9.37 -10.44
C VAL A 351 14.93 -9.26 -8.91
N LEU A 352 14.76 -8.04 -8.38
CA LEU A 352 14.60 -7.80 -6.95
C LEU A 352 13.35 -8.50 -6.41
N VAL A 353 12.19 -8.32 -7.07
CA VAL A 353 10.92 -8.96 -6.66
C VAL A 353 11.05 -10.49 -6.76
N PHE A 354 11.61 -11.01 -7.83
CA PHE A 354 11.86 -12.45 -7.97
C PHE A 354 12.73 -13.00 -6.84
N ALA A 355 13.84 -12.31 -6.50
CA ALA A 355 14.74 -12.73 -5.42
C ALA A 355 13.99 -12.75 -4.07
N PHE A 356 13.16 -11.76 -3.76
CA PHE A 356 12.33 -11.78 -2.57
C PHE A 356 11.29 -12.91 -2.59
N THR A 357 10.67 -13.18 -3.74
CA THR A 357 9.68 -14.25 -3.88
C THR A 357 10.28 -15.62 -3.57
N ILE A 358 11.48 -15.91 -4.03
CA ILE A 358 12.14 -17.21 -3.78
C ILE A 358 12.79 -17.29 -2.38
N SER A 359 12.98 -16.16 -1.69
CA SER A 359 13.61 -16.11 -0.36
C SER A 359 12.63 -16.31 0.79
N GLY A 360 11.31 -16.22 0.56
CA GLY A 360 10.32 -16.26 1.61
C GLY A 360 8.99 -16.85 1.17
N ALA A 361 8.00 -16.76 2.05
CA ALA A 361 6.61 -17.13 1.84
C ALA A 361 5.70 -15.92 2.00
N PHE A 362 4.42 -16.05 1.65
CA PHE A 362 3.45 -14.95 1.72
C PHE A 362 3.50 -14.18 3.04
N ARG A 363 3.34 -14.88 4.17
CA ARG A 363 3.19 -14.22 5.48
C ARG A 363 4.41 -13.39 5.91
N PRO A 364 5.65 -13.89 5.92
CA PRO A 364 6.81 -13.07 6.32
C PRO A 364 7.06 -11.90 5.37
N LEU A 365 6.86 -12.08 4.06
CA LEU A 365 7.01 -10.99 3.08
C LEU A 365 5.95 -9.91 3.27
N ALA A 366 4.70 -10.30 3.49
CA ALA A 366 3.59 -9.37 3.77
C ALA A 366 3.81 -8.57 5.06
N VAL A 367 4.32 -9.21 6.12
CA VAL A 367 4.63 -8.52 7.40
C VAL A 367 5.78 -7.54 7.22
N LEU A 368 6.87 -7.91 6.52
CA LEU A 368 7.97 -6.99 6.22
C LEU A 368 7.52 -5.79 5.39
N ALA A 369 6.65 -6.01 4.40
CA ALA A 369 6.05 -4.94 3.61
C ALA A 369 5.21 -4.01 4.51
N THR A 370 4.42 -4.59 5.41
CA THR A 370 3.59 -3.85 6.37
C THR A 370 4.43 -2.98 7.29
N ILE A 371 5.49 -3.52 7.88
CA ILE A 371 6.37 -2.77 8.79
C ILE A 371 7.01 -1.59 8.05
N SER A 372 7.47 -1.81 6.82
CA SER A 372 8.06 -0.76 6.00
C SER A 372 7.07 0.37 5.73
N GLN A 373 5.82 0.03 5.40
CA GLN A 373 4.77 1.00 5.15
C GLN A 373 4.32 1.72 6.43
N LEU A 374 4.19 1.01 7.54
CA LEU A 374 3.84 1.61 8.84
C LEU A 374 4.87 2.65 9.28
N LEU A 375 6.16 2.44 9.02
CA LEU A 375 7.20 3.45 9.29
C LEU A 375 6.99 4.71 8.44
N VAL A 376 6.66 4.58 7.16
CA VAL A 376 6.32 5.73 6.30
C VAL A 376 5.10 6.47 6.87
N TYR A 377 4.06 5.74 7.28
CA TYR A 377 2.85 6.33 7.86
C TYR A 377 3.11 6.98 9.22
N PHE A 378 3.99 6.40 10.04
CA PHE A 378 4.42 7.02 11.29
C PHE A 378 5.06 8.38 11.03
N VAL A 379 6.04 8.44 10.13
CA VAL A 379 6.71 9.69 9.76
C VAL A 379 5.72 10.69 9.17
N LEU A 380 4.72 10.24 8.40
CA LEU A 380 3.66 11.07 7.86
C LEU A 380 2.80 11.72 8.97
N CYS A 381 2.42 10.94 9.99
CA CYS A 381 1.68 11.48 11.14
C CYS A 381 2.50 12.55 11.88
N VAL A 382 3.81 12.32 12.06
CA VAL A 382 4.72 13.29 12.67
C VAL A 382 4.90 14.53 11.76
N ALA A 383 4.92 14.35 10.43
CA ALA A 383 5.00 15.45 9.47
C ALA A 383 3.82 16.44 9.63
N VAL A 384 2.59 15.95 9.84
CA VAL A 384 1.42 16.80 10.13
C VAL A 384 1.67 17.68 11.36
N LEU A 385 2.15 17.09 12.46
CA LEU A 385 2.43 17.81 13.69
C LEU A 385 3.52 18.87 13.51
N ARG A 386 4.61 18.51 12.78
CA ARG A 386 5.72 19.43 12.48
C ARG A 386 5.25 20.59 11.60
N MET A 387 4.52 20.34 10.52
CA MET A 387 4.03 21.39 9.63
C MET A 387 3.02 22.32 10.30
N ARG A 388 2.22 21.81 11.23
CA ARG A 388 1.34 22.65 12.06
C ARG A 388 2.12 23.60 12.97
N ARG A 389 3.20 23.11 13.62
CA ARG A 389 4.08 23.94 14.46
C ARG A 389 4.83 24.99 13.67
N ALA A 390 5.27 24.66 12.46
CA ALA A 390 5.94 25.60 11.56
C ALA A 390 5.01 26.67 10.96
N GLY A 391 3.72 26.66 11.28
CA GLY A 391 2.78 27.68 10.81
C GLY A 391 2.47 27.62 9.31
N VAL A 392 2.87 26.54 8.60
CA VAL A 392 2.59 26.37 7.18
C VAL A 392 1.07 26.26 7.00
N ARG A 393 0.45 27.33 6.51
CA ARG A 393 -0.99 27.43 6.30
C ARG A 393 -1.31 27.84 4.87
N ARG A 394 -2.22 27.09 4.25
CA ARG A 394 -2.92 27.52 3.05
C ARG A 394 -4.33 27.93 3.46
N PRO A 395 -4.84 29.10 3.04
CA PRO A 395 -6.20 29.51 3.34
C PRO A 395 -7.19 28.42 2.91
N GLY A 396 -8.12 28.06 3.82
CA GLY A 396 -9.13 27.03 3.57
C GLY A 396 -8.66 25.58 3.62
N ALA A 397 -7.35 25.30 3.82
CA ALA A 397 -6.85 23.93 3.90
C ALA A 397 -7.57 23.11 4.98
N PHE A 398 -7.83 21.85 4.68
CA PHE A 398 -8.45 20.91 5.60
C PHE A 398 -7.58 20.72 6.84
N LYS A 399 -8.21 20.66 8.00
CA LYS A 399 -7.59 20.27 9.27
C LYS A 399 -8.29 19.02 9.77
N THR A 400 -7.51 18.04 10.19
CA THR A 400 -8.06 16.82 10.81
C THR A 400 -8.90 17.20 12.03
N PRO A 401 -10.10 16.62 12.18
CA PRO A 401 -10.94 16.80 13.36
C PRO A 401 -10.19 16.46 14.65
N GLY A 402 -10.53 17.12 15.76
CA GLY A 402 -9.85 16.86 17.05
C GLY A 402 -8.42 17.40 17.16
N GLY A 403 -7.98 18.28 16.24
CA GLY A 403 -6.67 18.92 16.34
C GLY A 403 -5.51 17.92 16.26
N PRO A 404 -4.55 17.91 17.24
CA PRO A 404 -3.41 16.99 17.22
C PRO A 404 -3.77 15.54 17.59
N ALA A 405 -4.99 15.27 18.07
CA ALA A 405 -5.37 13.95 18.56
C ALA A 405 -5.26 12.89 17.46
N VAL A 406 -5.78 13.14 16.26
CA VAL A 406 -5.75 12.15 15.16
C VAL A 406 -4.32 11.75 14.76
N PRO A 407 -3.38 12.68 14.45
CA PRO A 407 -2.00 12.29 14.15
C PRO A 407 -1.31 11.59 15.32
N VAL A 408 -1.60 12.00 16.58
CA VAL A 408 -1.01 11.36 17.78
C VAL A 408 -1.57 9.95 17.98
N VAL A 409 -2.89 9.77 17.90
CA VAL A 409 -3.53 8.44 17.98
C VAL A 409 -3.04 7.54 16.86
N GLY A 410 -2.97 8.03 15.62
CA GLY A 410 -2.43 7.28 14.49
C GLY A 410 -0.99 6.84 14.72
N ALA A 411 -0.12 7.76 15.15
CA ALA A 411 1.29 7.45 15.46
C ALA A 411 1.41 6.44 16.61
N ALA A 412 0.64 6.59 17.69
CA ALA A 412 0.65 5.67 18.83
C ALA A 412 0.15 4.27 18.44
N ALA A 413 -0.92 4.19 17.66
CA ALA A 413 -1.45 2.91 17.15
C ALA A 413 -0.47 2.22 16.21
N ILE A 414 0.25 2.98 15.35
CA ILE A 414 1.32 2.44 14.52
C ILE A 414 2.47 1.89 15.36
N LEU A 415 2.91 2.63 16.39
CA LEU A 415 3.95 2.14 17.31
C LEU A 415 3.50 0.88 18.05
N TRP A 416 2.22 0.81 18.44
CA TRP A 416 1.65 -0.40 19.02
C TRP A 416 1.69 -1.58 18.04
N LEU A 417 1.30 -1.39 16.78
CA LEU A 417 1.44 -2.44 15.75
C LEU A 417 2.90 -2.88 15.61
N LEU A 418 3.83 -1.94 15.45
CA LEU A 418 5.25 -2.22 15.30
C LEU A 418 5.86 -2.94 16.52
N SER A 419 5.34 -2.74 17.72
CA SER A 419 5.82 -3.43 18.94
C SER A 419 5.57 -4.94 18.94
N HIS A 420 4.71 -5.44 18.04
CA HIS A 420 4.45 -6.88 17.87
C HIS A 420 5.27 -7.52 16.74
N SER A 421 6.20 -6.75 16.14
CA SER A 421 7.15 -7.29 15.16
C SER A 421 8.18 -8.19 15.83
N THR A 422 8.59 -9.22 15.14
CA THR A 422 9.68 -10.10 15.59
C THR A 422 11.05 -9.42 15.43
N VAL A 423 12.04 -9.88 16.20
CA VAL A 423 13.42 -9.35 16.09
C VAL A 423 13.96 -9.48 14.68
N ALA A 424 13.68 -10.58 13.98
CA ALA A 424 14.13 -10.81 12.60
C ALA A 424 13.53 -9.79 11.61
N GLU A 425 12.24 -9.47 11.76
CA GLU A 425 11.55 -8.46 10.94
C GLU A 425 12.10 -7.06 11.19
N VAL A 426 12.32 -6.69 12.45
CA VAL A 426 12.93 -5.40 12.82
C VAL A 426 14.35 -5.31 12.27
N MET A 427 15.14 -6.37 12.35
CA MET A 427 16.50 -6.41 11.77
C MET A 427 16.47 -6.24 10.26
N GLY A 428 15.53 -6.87 9.55
CA GLY A 428 15.39 -6.75 8.09
C GLY A 428 15.13 -5.30 7.66
N VAL A 429 14.17 -4.63 8.30
CA VAL A 429 13.84 -3.23 7.98
C VAL A 429 14.94 -2.26 8.44
N THR A 430 15.57 -2.54 9.59
CA THR A 430 16.72 -1.75 10.05
C THR A 430 17.90 -1.86 9.08
N ALA A 431 18.18 -3.04 8.55
CA ALA A 431 19.21 -3.25 7.54
C ALA A 431 18.91 -2.46 6.25
N LEU A 432 17.64 -2.43 5.81
CA LEU A 432 17.21 -1.61 4.67
C LEU A 432 17.45 -0.13 4.93
N LEU A 433 17.07 0.38 6.10
CA LEU A 433 17.27 1.79 6.47
C LEU A 433 18.75 2.15 6.61
N ALA A 434 19.55 1.30 7.27
CA ALA A 434 20.98 1.51 7.46
C ALA A 434 21.74 1.52 6.12
N SER A 435 21.47 0.54 5.24
CA SER A 435 22.07 0.47 3.91
C SER A 435 21.66 1.66 3.03
N SER A 436 20.41 2.07 3.07
CA SER A 436 19.89 3.22 2.35
C SER A 436 20.51 4.53 2.86
N THR A 437 20.68 4.68 4.17
CA THR A 437 21.32 5.84 4.79
C THR A 437 22.81 5.92 4.42
N ALA A 438 23.53 4.80 4.53
CA ALA A 438 24.94 4.73 4.15
C ALA A 438 25.13 5.06 2.65
N TYR A 439 24.29 4.49 1.81
CA TYR A 439 24.29 4.77 0.37
C TYR A 439 24.05 6.27 0.09
N TYR A 440 23.04 6.87 0.70
CA TYR A 440 22.75 8.30 0.55
C TYR A 440 23.92 9.17 1.00
N ALA A 441 24.55 8.87 2.14
CA ALA A 441 25.68 9.61 2.67
C ALA A 441 26.90 9.59 1.73
N VAL A 442 27.21 8.42 1.15
CA VAL A 442 28.29 8.29 0.16
C VAL A 442 27.95 9.10 -1.09
N ARG A 443 26.73 8.98 -1.59
CA ARG A 443 26.32 9.61 -2.84
C ARG A 443 26.21 11.14 -2.72
N SER A 444 25.75 11.64 -1.59
CA SER A 444 25.66 13.09 -1.34
C SER A 444 27.02 13.76 -1.22
N ARG A 445 28.06 13.04 -0.72
CA ARG A 445 29.45 13.52 -0.69
C ARG A 445 30.07 13.63 -2.07
N SER A 446 29.74 12.72 -2.98
CA SER A 446 30.30 12.75 -4.36
C SER A 446 29.65 13.82 -5.25
N ARG A 447 28.67 14.55 -4.75
CA ARG A 447 27.99 15.67 -5.45
C ARG A 447 28.43 17.05 -4.99
N ARG A 448 29.13 17.12 -3.83
CA ARG A 448 29.82 18.33 -3.36
C ARG A 448 31.22 18.38 -3.92
#